data_40e8c22aa63f3d9bcab754b1dcc3bd56
#
_entry.id   40e8c22aa63f3d9bcab754b1dcc3bd56
#
_cell.length_a   1.000
_cell.length_b   1.000
_cell.length_c   1.000
_cell.angle_alpha   90.00
_cell.angle_beta   90.00
_cell.angle_gamma   90.00
#
_symmetry.space_group_name_H-M   'P 1'
#
loop_
_entity.id
_entity.type
_entity.pdbx_description
1 polymer ?
#
loop_
_entity_poly.entity_id
_entity_poly.type
_entity_poly.pdbx_seq_one_letter_code
_entity_poly.pdbx_strand_id
1 'polypeptide(L)'
;DQKIEDTFDADGWLATGDVMRMDKDGFIEIIDRKKEIYKNVRGETIAPQKIENLFRDFEFVKQVFLAGDHRPFNTVLIYPDSQSESSPLKNMDEQQIQEYFSTVIVTVNNFLAPFERIVDFRLISRAFSDAHHELTPKGTFKRRAIEKNFEEIIQSMYQKDHLSLPLGNNEIKIPNWFLREKGALSRDVILKDNDLSITKLKSSLTIKNLDEETNIFLIGNYSYRISTKQIDLQEILTNPFYWLGNVELTDFTGQEIFQWYRKTESQNDITFINKNTSVNVSDELRKTLSEIISAKEVSMQ
;
A
#
# COMPACT_ATOMS: atom_id res chain seq x y z
N ASP A 1 -17.60 37.53 19.21
CA ASP A 1 -18.53 36.83 20.14
C ASP A 1 -19.07 35.53 19.55
N GLN A 2 -19.45 35.49 18.26
CA GLN A 2 -19.93 34.25 17.58
C GLN A 2 -18.92 33.06 17.61
N LYS A 3 -17.61 33.29 17.70
CA LYS A 3 -16.59 32.27 17.82
C LYS A 3 -16.50 31.58 19.18
N ILE A 4 -17.05 32.19 20.22
CA ILE A 4 -17.04 31.66 21.59
C ILE A 4 -18.20 30.67 21.75
N GLU A 5 -19.39 31.01 21.22
CA GLU A 5 -20.60 30.17 21.30
C GLU A 5 -20.45 28.84 20.57
N ASP A 6 -19.68 28.81 19.45
CA ASP A 6 -19.38 27.57 18.70
C ASP A 6 -18.29 26.69 19.36
N THR A 7 -17.64 27.18 20.42
CA THR A 7 -16.47 26.51 21.02
C THR A 7 -16.88 25.70 22.26
N PHE A 8 -17.97 26.07 22.93
CA PHE A 8 -18.52 25.35 24.06
C PHE A 8 -19.84 24.69 23.68
N ASP A 9 -20.07 23.47 24.19
CA ASP A 9 -21.38 22.82 24.06
C ASP A 9 -22.39 23.38 25.07
N ALA A 10 -23.64 22.88 25.04
CA ALA A 10 -24.73 23.32 25.89
C ALA A 10 -24.45 23.12 27.41
N ASP A 11 -23.57 22.20 27.76
CA ASP A 11 -23.14 21.87 29.10
C ASP A 11 -21.88 22.64 29.55
N GLY A 12 -21.34 23.51 28.68
CA GLY A 12 -20.18 24.33 28.95
C GLY A 12 -18.83 23.64 28.75
N TRP A 13 -18.79 22.49 28.05
CA TRP A 13 -17.56 21.81 27.71
C TRP A 13 -16.88 22.40 26.49
N LEU A 14 -15.56 22.54 26.57
CA LEU A 14 -14.74 23.04 25.49
C LEU A 14 -14.47 21.92 24.47
N ALA A 15 -14.92 22.07 23.23
CA ALA A 15 -14.55 21.21 22.11
C ALA A 15 -13.14 21.56 21.60
N THR A 16 -12.11 20.87 22.07
CA THR A 16 -10.70 21.13 21.67
C THR A 16 -10.43 20.83 20.19
N GLY A 17 -11.27 20.00 19.57
CA GLY A 17 -11.09 19.50 18.20
C GLY A 17 -9.98 18.46 18.08
N ASP A 18 -9.51 17.91 19.19
CA ASP A 18 -8.56 16.82 19.23
C ASP A 18 -9.28 15.47 19.34
N VAL A 19 -8.77 14.46 18.67
CA VAL A 19 -9.16 13.06 18.83
C VAL A 19 -8.17 12.40 19.74
N MET A 20 -8.68 11.79 20.81
CA MET A 20 -7.86 11.19 21.86
C MET A 20 -8.25 9.72 22.06
N ARG A 21 -7.32 8.93 22.53
CA ARG A 21 -7.53 7.57 23.03
C ARG A 21 -7.14 7.51 24.50
N MET A 22 -7.95 6.86 25.31
CA MET A 22 -7.59 6.51 26.68
C MET A 22 -7.23 5.01 26.72
N ASP A 23 -6.09 4.68 27.29
CA ASP A 23 -5.69 3.29 27.49
C ASP A 23 -6.40 2.70 28.74
N LYS A 24 -6.15 1.39 28.99
CA LYS A 24 -6.72 0.66 30.12
C LYS A 24 -6.27 1.19 31.51
N ASP A 25 -5.15 1.88 31.54
CA ASP A 25 -4.55 2.44 32.76
C ASP A 25 -4.96 3.90 32.99
N GLY A 26 -5.79 4.46 32.08
CA GLY A 26 -6.36 5.82 32.17
C GLY A 26 -5.47 6.91 31.56
N PHE A 27 -4.36 6.57 30.88
CA PHE A 27 -3.54 7.55 30.18
C PHE A 27 -4.22 8.00 28.89
N ILE A 28 -4.16 9.31 28.64
CA ILE A 28 -4.73 9.93 27.44
C ILE A 28 -3.63 10.16 26.42
N GLU A 29 -3.84 9.61 25.22
CA GLU A 29 -2.99 9.82 24.05
C GLU A 29 -3.74 10.67 23.02
N ILE A 30 -3.13 11.76 22.56
CA ILE A 30 -3.67 12.57 21.47
C ILE A 30 -3.29 11.86 20.15
N ILE A 31 -4.31 11.44 19.41
CA ILE A 31 -4.14 10.72 18.15
C ILE A 31 -3.95 11.70 17.00
N ASP A 32 -4.86 12.66 16.86
CA ASP A 32 -4.83 13.65 15.78
C ASP A 32 -5.83 14.78 16.00
N ARG A 33 -5.79 15.79 15.15
CA ARG A 33 -6.82 16.82 15.03
C ARG A 33 -8.02 16.30 14.24
N LYS A 34 -9.23 16.47 14.74
CA LYS A 34 -10.47 16.05 14.06
C LYS A 34 -10.57 16.58 12.62
N LYS A 35 -10.06 17.79 12.36
CA LYS A 35 -10.06 18.44 11.03
C LYS A 35 -8.98 17.89 10.08
N GLU A 36 -7.96 17.23 10.61
CA GLU A 36 -6.86 16.66 9.82
C GLU A 36 -7.11 15.20 9.44
N ILE A 37 -8.00 14.54 10.19
CA ILE A 37 -8.41 13.15 9.89
C ILE A 37 -9.17 13.12 8.58
N TYR A 38 -8.80 12.21 7.72
CA TYR A 38 -9.44 12.02 6.41
C TYR A 38 -9.93 10.59 6.19
N LYS A 39 -10.65 10.38 5.09
CA LYS A 39 -11.08 9.05 4.65
C LYS A 39 -10.51 8.74 3.27
N ASN A 40 -9.99 7.53 3.12
CA ASN A 40 -9.63 7.02 1.80
C ASN A 40 -10.89 6.68 0.96
N VAL A 41 -10.70 6.24 -0.29
CA VAL A 41 -11.81 5.88 -1.20
C VAL A 41 -12.69 4.75 -0.69
N ARG A 42 -12.22 3.96 0.29
CA ARG A 42 -12.98 2.87 0.92
C ARG A 42 -13.73 3.31 2.18
N GLY A 43 -13.63 4.57 2.56
CA GLY A 43 -14.22 5.10 3.77
C GLY A 43 -13.45 4.79 5.06
N GLU A 44 -12.26 4.19 4.96
CA GLU A 44 -11.38 3.92 6.10
C GLU A 44 -10.81 5.23 6.64
N THR A 45 -10.87 5.41 7.96
CA THR A 45 -10.46 6.64 8.63
C THR A 45 -8.97 6.61 8.94
N ILE A 46 -8.25 7.64 8.52
CA ILE A 46 -6.81 7.77 8.66
C ILE A 46 -6.47 9.03 9.45
N ALA A 47 -5.61 8.87 10.45
CA ALA A 47 -5.07 9.93 11.28
C ALA A 47 -3.63 10.25 10.82
N PRO A 48 -3.42 11.27 9.97
CA PRO A 48 -2.13 11.49 9.34
C PRO A 48 -1.02 11.85 10.34
N GLN A 49 -1.29 12.63 11.38
CA GLN A 49 -0.27 13.01 12.36
C GLN A 49 0.24 11.79 13.15
N LYS A 50 -0.64 10.83 13.45
CA LYS A 50 -0.25 9.55 14.08
C LYS A 50 0.82 8.84 13.24
N ILE A 51 0.61 8.76 11.93
CA ILE A 51 1.53 8.09 11.00
C ILE A 51 2.81 8.93 10.82
N GLU A 52 2.67 10.23 10.59
CA GLU A 52 3.80 11.16 10.42
C GLU A 52 4.71 11.18 11.67
N ASN A 53 4.15 11.03 12.86
CA ASN A 53 4.91 10.98 14.11
C ASN A 53 5.84 9.75 14.22
N LEU A 54 5.50 8.62 13.58
CA LEU A 54 6.36 7.43 13.56
C LEU A 54 7.70 7.69 12.85
N PHE A 55 7.77 8.71 12.02
CA PHE A 55 9.02 9.07 11.32
C PHE A 55 9.96 9.92 12.17
N ARG A 56 9.53 10.43 13.32
CA ARG A 56 10.35 11.31 14.18
C ARG A 56 11.55 10.61 14.79
N ASP A 57 11.48 9.29 14.93
CA ASP A 57 12.57 8.49 15.50
C ASP A 57 13.69 8.19 14.48
N PHE A 58 13.50 8.61 13.21
CA PHE A 58 14.48 8.42 12.16
C PHE A 58 15.28 9.72 11.94
N GLU A 59 16.56 9.68 12.30
CA GLU A 59 17.46 10.84 12.39
C GLU A 59 17.53 11.69 11.12
N PHE A 60 17.39 11.07 9.93
CA PHE A 60 17.54 11.78 8.66
C PHE A 60 16.23 12.15 7.99
N VAL A 61 15.12 11.99 8.67
CA VAL A 61 13.81 12.49 8.26
C VAL A 61 13.56 13.84 8.92
N LYS A 62 13.62 14.92 8.16
CA LYS A 62 13.37 16.26 8.70
C LYS A 62 11.89 16.63 8.73
N GLN A 63 11.19 16.35 7.65
CA GLN A 63 9.75 16.55 7.55
C GLN A 63 9.16 15.41 6.72
N VAL A 64 7.96 14.98 7.10
CA VAL A 64 7.17 14.00 6.35
C VAL A 64 5.74 14.47 6.26
N PHE A 65 5.13 14.29 5.10
CA PHE A 65 3.74 14.63 4.84
C PHE A 65 3.03 13.43 4.22
N LEU A 66 1.98 12.95 4.90
CA LEU A 66 1.16 11.85 4.43
C LEU A 66 0.06 12.37 3.50
N ALA A 67 -0.01 11.82 2.28
CA ALA A 67 -1.08 12.07 1.32
C ALA A 67 -1.92 10.80 1.12
N GLY A 68 -3.25 10.92 1.17
CA GLY A 68 -4.15 9.76 1.04
C GLY A 68 -5.63 10.11 1.08
N ASP A 69 -5.98 11.39 1.28
CA ASP A 69 -7.37 11.83 1.33
C ASP A 69 -8.08 11.55 0.00
N HIS A 70 -9.21 10.82 0.09
CA HIS A 70 -9.97 10.34 -1.07
C HIS A 70 -9.14 9.55 -2.11
N ARG A 71 -8.04 8.88 -1.67
CA ARG A 71 -7.15 8.10 -2.52
C ARG A 71 -7.19 6.60 -2.17
N PRO A 72 -6.74 5.70 -3.08
CA PRO A 72 -6.82 4.26 -2.86
C PRO A 72 -5.83 3.72 -1.81
N PHE A 73 -4.73 4.45 -1.56
CA PHE A 73 -3.68 4.11 -0.61
C PHE A 73 -2.95 5.37 -0.15
N ASN A 74 -2.13 5.25 0.89
CA ASN A 74 -1.32 6.35 1.39
C ASN A 74 0.04 6.40 0.69
N THR A 75 0.50 7.62 0.47
CA THR A 75 1.86 7.94 0.00
C THR A 75 2.46 9.01 0.89
N VAL A 76 3.79 9.19 0.87
CA VAL A 76 4.43 10.25 1.64
C VAL A 76 5.39 11.08 0.80
N LEU A 77 5.43 12.37 1.12
CA LEU A 77 6.50 13.27 0.73
C LEU A 77 7.48 13.36 1.90
N ILE A 78 8.76 13.15 1.65
CA ILE A 78 9.80 13.21 2.68
C ILE A 78 10.81 14.31 2.31
N TYR A 79 11.01 15.23 3.23
CA TYR A 79 12.15 16.13 3.16
C TYR A 79 13.29 15.56 4.02
N PRO A 80 14.40 15.13 3.38
CA PRO A 80 15.53 14.53 4.09
C PRO A 80 16.36 15.60 4.82
N ASP A 81 16.95 15.25 5.95
CA ASP A 81 17.93 16.11 6.62
C ASP A 81 19.33 15.89 6.05
N SER A 82 19.54 16.38 4.85
CA SER A 82 20.85 16.32 4.17
C SER A 82 21.83 17.42 4.62
N GLN A 83 21.36 18.41 5.37
CA GLN A 83 22.16 19.58 5.76
C GLN A 83 22.88 19.40 7.10
N SER A 84 22.44 18.49 7.96
CA SER A 84 23.11 18.17 9.21
C SER A 84 24.57 17.75 8.94
N GLU A 85 25.53 18.29 9.70
CA GLU A 85 26.96 17.98 9.53
C GLU A 85 27.24 16.48 9.71
N SER A 86 26.49 15.82 10.57
CA SER A 86 26.57 14.38 10.86
C SER A 86 25.79 13.50 9.87
N SER A 87 25.08 14.08 8.89
CA SER A 87 24.23 13.31 8.00
C SER A 87 25.04 12.43 7.04
N PRO A 88 24.93 11.10 7.10
CA PRO A 88 25.56 10.20 6.16
C PRO A 88 24.98 10.32 4.75
N LEU A 89 23.80 10.92 4.59
CA LEU A 89 23.15 11.14 3.30
C LEU A 89 24.05 11.94 2.33
N LYS A 90 24.98 12.77 2.85
CA LYS A 90 25.92 13.52 2.02
C LYS A 90 26.91 12.64 1.25
N ASN A 91 27.19 11.44 1.77
CA ASN A 91 28.14 10.52 1.18
C ASN A 91 27.44 9.37 0.41
N MET A 92 26.13 9.40 0.35
CA MET A 92 25.30 8.42 -0.37
C MET A 92 24.98 8.92 -1.76
N ASP A 93 24.97 8.01 -2.72
CA ASP A 93 24.39 8.28 -4.03
C ASP A 93 22.85 8.28 -3.97
N GLU A 94 22.21 8.69 -5.05
CA GLU A 94 20.76 8.79 -5.12
C GLU A 94 20.07 7.43 -4.86
N GLN A 95 20.64 6.35 -5.36
CA GLN A 95 20.09 4.99 -5.17
C GLN A 95 20.17 4.57 -3.70
N GLN A 96 21.30 4.83 -3.04
CA GLN A 96 21.50 4.56 -1.62
C GLN A 96 20.54 5.36 -0.74
N ILE A 97 20.33 6.64 -1.07
CA ILE A 97 19.36 7.50 -0.37
C ILE A 97 17.94 6.94 -0.52
N GLN A 98 17.55 6.56 -1.73
CA GLN A 98 16.24 5.96 -2.00
C GLN A 98 16.06 4.65 -1.23
N GLU A 99 17.10 3.81 -1.16
CA GLU A 99 17.07 2.54 -0.44
C GLU A 99 16.97 2.74 1.07
N TYR A 100 17.66 3.73 1.61
CA TYR A 100 17.54 4.12 3.02
C TYR A 100 16.08 4.48 3.36
N PHE A 101 15.47 5.41 2.63
CA PHE A 101 14.09 5.84 2.91
C PHE A 101 13.07 4.75 2.63
N SER A 102 13.30 3.87 1.66
CA SER A 102 12.50 2.67 1.46
C SER A 102 12.51 1.78 2.71
N THR A 103 13.68 1.58 3.32
CA THR A 103 13.81 0.80 4.57
C THR A 103 13.08 1.47 5.73
N VAL A 104 13.20 2.79 5.86
CA VAL A 104 12.45 3.57 6.87
C VAL A 104 10.95 3.34 6.73
N ILE A 105 10.41 3.46 5.50
CA ILE A 105 8.97 3.30 5.27
C ILE A 105 8.49 1.88 5.56
N VAL A 106 9.22 0.84 5.12
CA VAL A 106 8.88 -0.55 5.42
C VAL A 106 8.91 -0.79 6.94
N THR A 107 9.84 -0.19 7.65
CA THR A 107 9.89 -0.25 9.13
C THR A 107 8.65 0.39 9.74
N VAL A 108 8.27 1.60 9.30
CA VAL A 108 7.05 2.28 9.73
C VAL A 108 5.80 1.45 9.42
N ASN A 109 5.73 0.86 8.23
CA ASN A 109 4.60 0.03 7.81
C ASN A 109 4.34 -1.17 8.74
N ASN A 110 5.36 -1.68 9.44
CA ASN A 110 5.20 -2.76 10.41
C ASN A 110 4.38 -2.36 11.64
N PHE A 111 4.27 -1.07 11.93
CA PHE A 111 3.46 -0.52 13.03
C PHE A 111 2.06 -0.08 12.60
N LEU A 112 1.76 -0.15 11.29
CA LEU A 112 0.53 0.34 10.71
C LEU A 112 -0.44 -0.79 10.38
N ALA A 113 -1.74 -0.51 10.59
CA ALA A 113 -2.78 -1.37 10.04
C ALA A 113 -2.72 -1.39 8.51
N PRO A 114 -3.15 -2.47 7.83
CA PRO A 114 -3.04 -2.58 6.38
C PRO A 114 -3.55 -1.36 5.61
N PHE A 115 -4.69 -0.78 6.02
CA PHE A 115 -5.27 0.39 5.36
C PHE A 115 -4.51 1.71 5.60
N GLU A 116 -3.68 1.77 6.65
CA GLU A 116 -2.84 2.92 6.97
C GLU A 116 -1.50 2.90 6.24
N ARG A 117 -1.08 1.74 5.70
CA ARG A 117 0.26 1.52 5.13
C ARG A 117 0.55 2.39 3.91
N ILE A 118 1.81 2.76 3.80
CA ILE A 118 2.37 3.61 2.75
C ILE A 118 2.86 2.70 1.60
N VAL A 119 2.47 3.01 0.36
CA VAL A 119 2.79 2.20 -0.83
C VAL A 119 3.88 2.84 -1.69
N ASP A 120 3.97 4.17 -1.69
CA ASP A 120 5.00 4.89 -2.46
C ASP A 120 5.41 6.18 -1.75
N PHE A 121 6.57 6.73 -2.14
CA PHE A 121 7.08 7.98 -1.60
C PHE A 121 7.86 8.79 -2.62
N ARG A 122 8.00 10.08 -2.36
CA ARG A 122 8.92 10.96 -3.07
C ARG A 122 9.74 11.77 -2.09
N LEU A 123 11.03 11.88 -2.38
CA LEU A 123 11.90 12.83 -1.71
C LEU A 123 11.71 14.20 -2.33
N ILE A 124 11.50 15.20 -1.50
CA ILE A 124 11.35 16.60 -1.93
C ILE A 124 12.64 17.39 -1.67
N SER A 125 12.93 18.31 -2.57
CA SER A 125 14.18 19.09 -2.55
C SER A 125 14.13 20.28 -1.60
N ARG A 126 12.95 20.68 -1.13
CA ARG A 126 12.75 21.80 -0.21
C ARG A 126 11.86 21.43 0.96
N ALA A 127 12.13 22.05 2.10
CA ALA A 127 11.27 21.93 3.27
C ALA A 127 9.88 22.57 3.04
N PHE A 128 8.87 22.07 3.74
CA PHE A 128 7.61 22.79 3.92
C PHE A 128 7.87 24.02 4.79
N SER A 129 7.34 25.17 4.37
CA SER A 129 7.66 26.44 5.02
C SER A 129 6.47 27.40 5.07
N ASP A 130 6.55 28.38 5.97
CA ASP A 130 5.59 29.47 6.03
C ASP A 130 5.70 30.40 4.80
N ALA A 131 6.89 30.56 4.24
CA ALA A 131 7.12 31.33 3.00
C ALA A 131 6.29 30.83 1.82
N HIS A 132 6.00 29.54 1.79
CA HIS A 132 5.10 28.92 0.79
C HIS A 132 3.66 28.72 1.30
N HIS A 133 3.31 29.32 2.44
CA HIS A 133 2.01 29.19 3.08
C HIS A 133 1.63 27.76 3.48
N GLU A 134 2.61 26.88 3.68
CA GLU A 134 2.44 25.46 3.99
C GLU A 134 2.37 25.16 5.49
N LEU A 135 2.83 26.11 6.31
CA LEU A 135 2.80 25.99 7.75
C LEU A 135 1.87 27.04 8.40
N THR A 136 1.34 26.69 9.55
CA THR A 136 0.70 27.65 10.45
C THR A 136 1.76 28.39 11.25
N PRO A 137 1.44 29.52 11.94
CA PRO A 137 2.38 30.18 12.84
C PRO A 137 2.92 29.30 13.98
N LYS A 138 2.23 28.19 14.28
CA LYS A 138 2.66 27.18 15.26
C LYS A 138 3.53 26.07 14.65
N GLY A 139 3.83 26.14 13.34
CA GLY A 139 4.63 25.14 12.64
C GLY A 139 3.87 23.86 12.24
N THR A 140 2.55 23.81 12.38
CA THR A 140 1.74 22.67 11.91
C THR A 140 1.42 22.80 10.43
N PHE A 141 1.24 21.66 9.74
CA PHE A 141 0.97 21.63 8.31
C PHE A 141 -0.40 22.24 7.96
N LYS A 142 -0.43 23.05 6.91
CA LYS A 142 -1.64 23.42 6.19
C LYS A 142 -1.82 22.43 5.04
N ARG A 143 -2.40 21.27 5.32
CA ARG A 143 -2.47 20.13 4.41
C ARG A 143 -2.91 20.49 3.01
N ARG A 144 -4.01 21.23 2.86
CA ARG A 144 -4.51 21.66 1.54
C ARG A 144 -3.50 22.49 0.74
N ALA A 145 -2.69 23.33 1.40
CA ALA A 145 -1.66 24.11 0.74
C ALA A 145 -0.52 23.22 0.25
N ILE A 146 -0.08 22.27 1.07
CA ILE A 146 0.97 21.30 0.70
C ILE A 146 0.48 20.44 -0.47
N GLU A 147 -0.73 19.89 -0.40
CA GLU A 147 -1.30 19.08 -1.48
C GLU A 147 -1.37 19.84 -2.81
N LYS A 148 -1.75 21.12 -2.78
CA LYS A 148 -1.77 21.98 -3.96
C LYS A 148 -0.37 22.28 -4.49
N ASN A 149 0.58 22.63 -3.61
CA ASN A 149 1.93 23.01 -4.02
C ASN A 149 2.75 21.83 -4.55
N PHE A 150 2.42 20.61 -4.13
CA PHE A 150 3.08 19.36 -4.54
C PHE A 150 2.15 18.45 -5.37
N GLU A 151 1.09 19.02 -5.95
CA GLU A 151 0.05 18.25 -6.64
C GLU A 151 0.62 17.33 -7.72
N GLU A 152 1.49 17.83 -8.58
CA GLU A 152 2.10 17.04 -9.67
C GLU A 152 2.91 15.86 -9.12
N ILE A 153 3.69 16.08 -8.07
CA ILE A 153 4.50 15.04 -7.42
C ILE A 153 3.59 13.99 -6.78
N ILE A 154 2.57 14.43 -6.05
CA ILE A 154 1.61 13.53 -5.41
C ILE A 154 0.86 12.74 -6.48
N GLN A 155 0.33 13.38 -7.52
CA GLN A 155 -0.40 12.71 -8.59
C GLN A 155 0.46 11.67 -9.31
N SER A 156 1.76 11.92 -9.48
CA SER A 156 2.67 10.96 -10.12
C SER A 156 2.71 9.59 -9.42
N MET A 157 2.45 9.54 -8.11
CA MET A 157 2.40 8.30 -7.31
C MET A 157 1.10 7.52 -7.47
N TYR A 158 0.05 8.13 -8.06
CA TYR A 158 -1.28 7.54 -8.23
C TYR A 158 -1.66 7.28 -9.68
N GLN A 159 -0.77 7.53 -10.64
CA GLN A 159 -1.05 7.39 -12.08
C GLN A 159 -1.44 5.96 -12.48
N LYS A 160 -0.94 4.96 -11.76
CA LYS A 160 -1.23 3.55 -12.01
C LYS A 160 -1.78 2.89 -10.76
N ASP A 161 -2.75 2.01 -10.94
CA ASP A 161 -3.31 1.18 -9.86
C ASP A 161 -2.52 -0.11 -9.62
N HIS A 162 -1.49 -0.34 -10.41
CA HIS A 162 -0.62 -1.50 -10.36
C HIS A 162 0.83 -1.16 -10.69
N LEU A 163 1.74 -1.99 -10.21
CA LEU A 163 3.13 -2.06 -10.66
C LEU A 163 3.21 -2.98 -11.87
N SER A 164 3.93 -2.55 -12.91
CA SER A 164 4.19 -3.35 -14.11
C SER A 164 5.65 -3.75 -14.18
N LEU A 165 5.92 -5.05 -14.38
CA LEU A 165 7.27 -5.57 -14.56
C LEU A 165 7.36 -6.37 -15.87
N PRO A 166 8.38 -6.15 -16.71
CA PRO A 166 8.55 -6.87 -17.96
C PRO A 166 9.00 -8.33 -17.71
N LEU A 167 8.41 -9.28 -18.44
CA LEU A 167 8.79 -10.68 -18.48
C LEU A 167 8.85 -11.14 -19.94
N GLY A 168 10.01 -11.03 -20.59
CA GLY A 168 10.15 -11.29 -22.03
C GLY A 168 9.21 -10.41 -22.85
N ASN A 169 8.32 -11.02 -23.64
CA ASN A 169 7.30 -10.33 -24.44
C ASN A 169 6.00 -10.01 -23.66
N ASN A 170 5.96 -10.35 -22.37
CA ASN A 170 4.82 -10.19 -21.50
C ASN A 170 5.11 -9.19 -20.38
N GLU A 171 4.08 -8.81 -19.65
CA GLU A 171 4.12 -7.90 -18.52
C GLU A 171 3.41 -8.52 -17.31
N ILE A 172 4.03 -8.45 -16.14
CA ILE A 172 3.41 -8.85 -14.89
C ILE A 172 2.80 -7.61 -14.26
N LYS A 173 1.51 -7.65 -13.95
CA LYS A 173 0.80 -6.62 -13.21
C LYS A 173 0.61 -7.03 -11.76
N ILE A 174 1.11 -6.20 -10.84
CA ILE A 174 1.01 -6.40 -9.40
C ILE A 174 0.13 -5.28 -8.85
N PRO A 175 -1.05 -5.56 -8.31
CA PRO A 175 -1.96 -4.53 -7.85
C PRO A 175 -1.40 -3.80 -6.62
N ASN A 176 -1.56 -2.48 -6.54
CA ASN A 176 -1.07 -1.67 -5.42
C ASN A 176 -1.72 -2.05 -4.09
N TRP A 177 -2.96 -2.56 -4.09
CA TRP A 177 -3.58 -3.05 -2.87
C TRP A 177 -2.80 -4.23 -2.26
N PHE A 178 -2.21 -5.11 -3.10
CA PHE A 178 -1.39 -6.22 -2.63
C PHE A 178 -0.11 -5.70 -1.95
N LEU A 179 0.56 -4.72 -2.55
CA LEU A 179 1.73 -4.08 -1.95
C LEU A 179 1.39 -3.44 -0.60
N ARG A 180 0.24 -2.76 -0.52
CA ARG A 180 -0.28 -2.20 0.72
C ARG A 180 -0.49 -3.27 1.79
N GLU A 181 -1.17 -4.37 1.46
CA GLU A 181 -1.39 -5.48 2.41
C GLU A 181 -0.08 -6.11 2.89
N LYS A 182 0.91 -6.19 2.02
CA LYS A 182 2.26 -6.68 2.37
C LYS A 182 3.10 -5.66 3.15
N GLY A 183 2.72 -4.38 3.15
CA GLY A 183 3.55 -3.30 3.68
C GLY A 183 4.80 -3.03 2.84
N ALA A 184 4.76 -3.41 1.57
CA ALA A 184 5.86 -3.29 0.61
C ALA A 184 5.72 -2.03 -0.25
N LEU A 185 6.83 -1.55 -0.78
CA LEU A 185 6.88 -0.48 -1.77
C LEU A 185 7.05 -1.05 -3.17
N SER A 186 6.54 -0.35 -4.17
CA SER A 186 6.66 -0.75 -5.57
C SER A 186 8.12 -0.95 -6.01
N ARG A 187 9.04 -0.16 -5.50
CA ARG A 187 10.48 -0.25 -5.80
C ARG A 187 11.20 -1.45 -5.19
N ASP A 188 10.62 -2.07 -4.15
CA ASP A 188 11.20 -3.23 -3.48
C ASP A 188 10.82 -4.53 -4.20
N VAL A 189 10.00 -4.45 -5.23
CA VAL A 189 9.59 -5.59 -6.05
C VAL A 189 10.50 -5.72 -7.25
N ILE A 190 11.16 -6.86 -7.36
CA ILE A 190 12.15 -7.15 -8.39
C ILE A 190 11.79 -8.46 -9.08
N LEU A 191 11.87 -8.48 -10.40
CA LEU A 191 11.82 -9.69 -11.19
C LEU A 191 13.22 -10.01 -11.70
N LYS A 192 13.78 -11.12 -11.27
CA LYS A 192 15.10 -11.59 -11.71
C LYS A 192 15.08 -13.10 -11.94
N ASP A 193 15.59 -13.56 -13.08
CA ASP A 193 15.75 -14.98 -13.42
C ASP A 193 14.45 -15.80 -13.22
N ASN A 194 13.29 -15.23 -13.56
CA ASN A 194 11.93 -15.76 -13.36
C ASN A 194 11.42 -15.74 -11.91
N ASP A 195 12.13 -15.16 -10.96
CA ASP A 195 11.69 -14.99 -9.59
C ASP A 195 11.23 -13.56 -9.35
N LEU A 196 9.93 -13.41 -9.07
CA LEU A 196 9.34 -12.19 -8.55
C LEU A 196 9.59 -12.14 -7.05
N SER A 197 10.36 -11.17 -6.58
CA SER A 197 10.72 -11.07 -5.17
C SER A 197 10.37 -9.69 -4.59
N ILE A 198 10.01 -9.69 -3.30
CA ILE A 198 9.87 -8.48 -2.49
C ILE A 198 11.06 -8.47 -1.53
N THR A 199 12.12 -7.76 -1.90
CA THR A 199 13.44 -7.88 -1.28
C THR A 199 13.44 -7.67 0.22
N LYS A 200 12.71 -6.66 0.71
CA LYS A 200 12.66 -6.33 2.13
C LYS A 200 11.82 -7.31 2.98
N LEU A 201 10.96 -8.07 2.34
CA LEU A 201 10.10 -9.06 3.03
C LEU A 201 10.61 -10.49 2.88
N LYS A 202 11.71 -10.70 2.14
CA LYS A 202 12.27 -12.03 1.83
C LYS A 202 11.23 -13.00 1.28
N SER A 203 10.32 -12.48 0.45
CA SER A 203 9.23 -13.22 -0.15
C SER A 203 9.49 -13.33 -1.66
N SER A 204 9.35 -14.51 -2.24
CA SER A 204 9.55 -14.74 -3.68
C SER A 204 8.49 -15.66 -4.26
N LEU A 205 8.24 -15.48 -5.56
CA LEU A 205 7.29 -16.26 -6.36
C LEU A 205 7.90 -16.54 -7.72
N THR A 206 8.01 -17.81 -8.09
CA THR A 206 8.45 -18.21 -9.42
C THR A 206 7.40 -17.86 -10.47
N ILE A 207 7.79 -17.11 -11.51
CA ILE A 207 6.95 -16.81 -12.67
C ILE A 207 7.78 -17.10 -13.93
N LYS A 208 7.53 -18.23 -14.55
CA LYS A 208 8.32 -18.72 -15.69
C LYS A 208 7.44 -19.02 -16.90
N ASN A 209 7.85 -18.55 -18.07
CA ASN A 209 7.23 -18.97 -19.31
C ASN A 209 7.65 -20.43 -19.62
N LEU A 210 6.68 -21.32 -19.76
CA LEU A 210 6.88 -22.73 -20.08
C LEU A 210 6.79 -22.98 -21.59
N ASP A 211 5.96 -22.19 -22.29
CA ASP A 211 5.71 -22.33 -23.70
C ASP A 211 5.28 -20.98 -24.31
N GLU A 212 6.17 -20.41 -25.11
CA GLU A 212 5.93 -19.07 -25.72
C GLU A 212 4.84 -19.11 -26.81
N GLU A 213 4.67 -20.23 -27.51
CA GLU A 213 3.68 -20.34 -28.59
C GLU A 213 2.25 -20.38 -28.01
N THR A 214 2.07 -21.09 -26.92
CA THR A 214 0.76 -21.26 -26.27
C THR A 214 0.52 -20.33 -25.08
N ASN A 215 1.48 -19.45 -24.76
CA ASN A 215 1.45 -18.53 -23.62
C ASN A 215 1.13 -19.24 -22.30
N ILE A 216 1.83 -20.34 -22.02
CA ILE A 216 1.69 -21.10 -20.76
C ILE A 216 2.76 -20.65 -19.78
N PHE A 217 2.36 -20.22 -18.61
CA PHE A 217 3.22 -19.78 -17.53
C PHE A 217 3.09 -20.66 -16.29
N LEU A 218 4.22 -21.02 -15.70
CA LEU A 218 4.29 -21.49 -14.31
C LEU A 218 4.25 -20.25 -13.39
N ILE A 219 3.30 -20.23 -12.46
CA ILE A 219 3.22 -19.21 -11.40
C ILE A 219 3.11 -19.95 -10.08
N GLY A 220 4.19 -19.90 -9.31
CA GLY A 220 4.37 -20.78 -8.17
C GLY A 220 4.32 -22.25 -8.58
N ASN A 221 3.40 -23.01 -7.98
CA ASN A 221 3.29 -24.46 -8.26
C ASN A 221 2.28 -24.79 -9.37
N TYR A 222 1.62 -23.81 -9.99
CA TYR A 222 0.57 -24.06 -10.97
C TYR A 222 0.88 -23.46 -12.33
N SER A 223 0.36 -24.11 -13.37
CA SER A 223 0.47 -23.64 -14.76
C SER A 223 -0.84 -23.03 -15.23
N TYR A 224 -0.70 -21.85 -15.86
CA TYR A 224 -1.83 -21.07 -16.38
C TYR A 224 -1.59 -20.72 -17.84
N ARG A 225 -2.63 -20.72 -18.65
CA ARG A 225 -2.61 -20.11 -19.98
C ARG A 225 -3.07 -18.66 -19.83
N ILE A 226 -2.29 -17.77 -20.41
CA ILE A 226 -2.57 -16.32 -20.42
C ILE A 226 -2.95 -15.95 -21.85
N SER A 227 -4.16 -15.49 -22.08
CA SER A 227 -4.66 -15.14 -23.42
C SER A 227 -4.19 -13.77 -23.91
N THR A 228 -3.72 -12.94 -23.00
CA THR A 228 -3.17 -11.60 -23.26
C THR A 228 -1.65 -11.59 -23.11
N LYS A 229 -1.03 -10.42 -23.29
CA LYS A 229 0.38 -10.20 -22.94
C LYS A 229 0.58 -9.78 -21.49
N GLN A 230 -0.47 -9.79 -20.68
CA GLN A 230 -0.45 -9.30 -19.30
C GLN A 230 -0.81 -10.43 -18.34
N ILE A 231 0.12 -10.72 -17.43
CA ILE A 231 -0.09 -11.65 -16.31
C ILE A 231 -0.62 -10.80 -15.15
N ASP A 232 -1.93 -10.74 -15.01
CA ASP A 232 -2.57 -9.95 -13.95
C ASP A 232 -2.65 -10.76 -12.66
N LEU A 233 -1.76 -10.47 -11.71
CA LEU A 233 -1.78 -11.14 -10.41
C LEU A 233 -3.06 -10.84 -9.63
N GLN A 234 -3.74 -9.73 -9.88
CA GLN A 234 -5.03 -9.46 -9.24
C GLN A 234 -6.04 -10.55 -9.58
N GLU A 235 -6.13 -10.96 -10.85
CA GLU A 235 -7.08 -11.99 -11.28
C GLU A 235 -6.78 -13.33 -10.59
N ILE A 236 -5.50 -13.69 -10.46
CA ILE A 236 -5.09 -14.93 -9.79
C ILE A 236 -5.39 -14.84 -8.30
N LEU A 237 -4.99 -13.76 -7.64
CA LEU A 237 -5.09 -13.60 -6.18
C LEU A 237 -6.53 -13.47 -5.68
N THR A 238 -7.44 -12.95 -6.51
CA THR A 238 -8.83 -12.77 -6.13
C THR A 238 -9.74 -13.94 -6.48
N ASN A 239 -9.24 -14.94 -7.21
CA ASN A 239 -10.00 -16.12 -7.58
C ASN A 239 -9.42 -17.38 -6.90
N PRO A 240 -10.11 -17.94 -5.88
CA PRO A 240 -9.64 -19.14 -5.16
C PRO A 240 -9.38 -20.35 -6.04
N PHE A 241 -10.05 -20.49 -7.18
CA PHE A 241 -9.80 -21.58 -8.11
C PHE A 241 -8.42 -21.54 -8.71
N TYR A 242 -7.81 -20.35 -8.80
CA TYR A 242 -6.48 -20.19 -9.37
C TYR A 242 -5.38 -20.39 -8.34
N TRP A 243 -5.59 -20.07 -7.08
CA TRP A 243 -4.52 -20.13 -6.08
C TRP A 243 -4.64 -21.23 -5.03
N LEU A 244 -5.85 -21.81 -4.80
CA LEU A 244 -6.04 -22.80 -3.75
C LEU A 244 -5.15 -24.04 -3.97
N GLY A 245 -4.25 -24.30 -3.00
CA GLY A 245 -3.26 -25.36 -3.06
C GLY A 245 -1.99 -24.98 -3.84
N ASN A 246 -1.85 -23.74 -4.30
CA ASN A 246 -0.60 -23.20 -4.81
C ASN A 246 0.23 -22.71 -3.63
N VAL A 247 1.05 -23.60 -3.05
CA VAL A 247 1.78 -23.36 -1.80
C VAL A 247 2.72 -22.18 -1.95
N GLU A 248 3.50 -22.13 -3.02
CA GLU A 248 4.45 -21.05 -3.26
C GLU A 248 3.76 -19.69 -3.39
N LEU A 249 2.64 -19.64 -4.12
CA LEU A 249 1.84 -18.42 -4.22
C LEU A 249 1.25 -18.01 -2.87
N THR A 250 0.78 -18.98 -2.08
CA THR A 250 0.24 -18.75 -0.74
C THR A 250 1.31 -18.22 0.20
N ASP A 251 2.52 -18.78 0.16
CA ASP A 251 3.65 -18.31 0.97
C ASP A 251 4.10 -16.90 0.53
N PHE A 252 4.16 -16.66 -0.77
CA PHE A 252 4.45 -15.33 -1.31
C PHE A 252 3.45 -14.29 -0.83
N THR A 253 2.16 -14.63 -0.79
CA THR A 253 1.10 -13.72 -0.33
C THR A 253 1.02 -13.62 1.19
N GLY A 254 1.62 -14.53 1.96
CA GLY A 254 1.58 -14.55 3.43
C GLY A 254 0.28 -15.06 4.00
N GLN A 255 -0.36 -16.02 3.36
CA GLN A 255 -1.52 -16.84 3.78
C GLN A 255 -2.84 -16.12 4.09
N GLU A 256 -2.80 -14.84 4.50
CA GLU A 256 -4.01 -14.13 4.97
C GLU A 256 -4.58 -13.11 3.98
N ILE A 257 -3.95 -12.92 2.82
CA ILE A 257 -4.22 -11.78 1.94
C ILE A 257 -5.02 -12.19 0.72
N PHE A 258 -6.16 -12.79 0.90
CA PHE A 258 -7.09 -13.00 -0.19
C PHE A 258 -8.24 -12.00 -0.07
N GLN A 259 -8.04 -10.83 -0.68
CA GLN A 259 -9.12 -9.86 -0.79
C GLN A 259 -10.09 -10.31 -1.86
N TRP A 260 -11.33 -10.49 -1.44
CA TRP A 260 -12.47 -10.74 -2.32
C TRP A 260 -12.85 -9.41 -2.99
N TYR A 261 -12.20 -9.09 -4.12
CA TYR A 261 -12.69 -8.02 -4.96
C TYR A 261 -13.84 -8.56 -5.81
N ARG A 262 -14.88 -7.73 -5.95
CA ARG A 262 -15.90 -7.95 -6.96
C ARG A 262 -15.19 -8.07 -8.30
N LYS A 263 -15.36 -9.19 -8.99
CA LYS A 263 -14.86 -9.41 -10.33
C LYS A 263 -15.45 -8.30 -11.21
N THR A 264 -14.70 -7.28 -11.55
CA THR A 264 -15.05 -6.44 -12.69
C THR A 264 -15.12 -7.37 -13.89
N GLU A 265 -16.13 -7.24 -14.74
CA GLU A 265 -16.39 -8.09 -15.91
C GLU A 265 -15.07 -8.59 -16.51
N SER A 266 -14.61 -9.73 -16.04
CA SER A 266 -13.29 -10.21 -16.38
C SER A 266 -13.39 -10.85 -17.73
N GLN A 267 -12.61 -10.33 -18.57
CA GLN A 267 -12.08 -11.09 -19.67
C GLN A 267 -11.47 -12.35 -19.06
N ASN A 268 -11.84 -13.52 -19.55
CA ASN A 268 -11.26 -14.80 -19.14
C ASN A 268 -9.82 -14.90 -19.67
N ASP A 269 -8.97 -13.98 -19.23
CA ASP A 269 -7.60 -13.84 -19.73
C ASP A 269 -6.66 -14.88 -19.14
N ILE A 270 -7.07 -15.50 -18.02
CA ILE A 270 -6.30 -16.53 -17.33
C ILE A 270 -7.11 -17.82 -17.28
N THR A 271 -6.52 -18.93 -17.71
CA THR A 271 -7.08 -20.26 -17.63
C THR A 271 -6.13 -21.18 -16.88
N PHE A 272 -6.61 -21.80 -15.81
CA PHE A 272 -5.87 -22.83 -15.09
C PHE A 272 -5.66 -24.07 -15.98
N ILE A 273 -4.42 -24.61 -16.05
CA ILE A 273 -4.09 -25.78 -16.86
C ILE A 273 -3.77 -26.98 -15.99
N ASN A 274 -2.79 -26.87 -15.11
CA ASN A 274 -2.31 -28.02 -14.37
C ASN A 274 -1.69 -27.62 -13.02
N LYS A 275 -1.67 -28.61 -12.11
CA LYS A 275 -1.00 -28.56 -10.81
C LYS A 275 0.34 -29.26 -10.94
N ASN A 276 1.42 -28.56 -10.65
CA ASN A 276 2.75 -29.18 -10.54
C ASN A 276 3.04 -29.68 -9.12
N THR A 277 2.02 -29.97 -8.32
CA THR A 277 2.14 -30.43 -6.95
C THR A 277 1.36 -31.71 -6.69
N SER A 278 1.83 -32.50 -5.72
CA SER A 278 1.14 -33.69 -5.20
C SER A 278 -0.11 -33.39 -4.36
N VAL A 279 -0.47 -32.14 -4.16
CA VAL A 279 -1.65 -31.74 -3.39
C VAL A 279 -2.90 -31.84 -4.27
N ASN A 280 -3.63 -32.94 -4.15
CA ASN A 280 -4.92 -33.12 -4.77
C ASN A 280 -6.00 -32.33 -4.02
N VAL A 281 -6.33 -31.15 -4.47
CA VAL A 281 -7.61 -30.52 -4.12
C VAL A 281 -8.67 -31.21 -4.96
N SER A 282 -9.59 -31.95 -4.32
CA SER A 282 -10.62 -32.70 -5.02
C SER A 282 -11.52 -31.75 -5.82
N ASP A 283 -12.01 -32.21 -6.98
CA ASP A 283 -12.97 -31.42 -7.78
C ASP A 283 -14.25 -31.09 -6.99
N GLU A 284 -14.59 -31.95 -6.03
CA GLU A 284 -15.68 -31.75 -5.09
C GLU A 284 -15.46 -30.55 -4.17
N LEU A 285 -14.24 -30.37 -3.63
CA LEU A 285 -13.89 -29.20 -2.84
C LEU A 285 -13.91 -27.91 -3.67
N ARG A 286 -13.46 -27.98 -4.93
CA ARG A 286 -13.55 -26.85 -5.87
C ARG A 286 -14.99 -26.45 -6.14
N LYS A 287 -15.87 -27.45 -6.34
CA LYS A 287 -17.30 -27.22 -6.55
C LYS A 287 -17.96 -26.58 -5.31
N THR A 288 -17.68 -27.13 -4.13
CA THR A 288 -18.18 -26.58 -2.86
C THR A 288 -17.73 -25.15 -2.64
N LEU A 289 -16.46 -24.82 -2.93
CA LEU A 289 -15.93 -23.46 -2.85
C LEU A 289 -16.62 -22.51 -3.83
N SER A 290 -16.88 -22.99 -5.07
CA SER A 290 -17.65 -22.22 -6.05
C SER A 290 -19.05 -21.87 -5.55
N GLU A 291 -19.73 -22.82 -4.95
CA GLU A 291 -21.06 -22.63 -4.38
C GLU A 291 -21.05 -21.64 -3.21
N ILE A 292 -20.03 -21.71 -2.33
CA ILE A 292 -19.85 -20.78 -1.21
C ILE A 292 -19.58 -19.36 -1.71
N ILE A 293 -18.75 -19.21 -2.74
CA ILE A 293 -18.41 -17.91 -3.33
C ILE A 293 -19.64 -17.28 -3.95
N SER A 294 -20.36 -18.05 -4.78
CA SER A 294 -21.59 -17.57 -5.42
C SER A 294 -22.68 -17.19 -4.41
N ALA A 295 -22.82 -17.95 -3.32
CA ALA A 295 -23.76 -17.65 -2.25
C ALA A 295 -23.39 -16.35 -1.49
N LYS A 296 -22.10 -16.06 -1.30
CA LYS A 296 -21.64 -14.79 -0.69
C LYS A 296 -21.86 -13.59 -1.60
N GLU A 297 -21.66 -13.72 -2.91
CA GLU A 297 -21.94 -12.65 -3.87
C GLU A 297 -23.42 -12.23 -3.85
N VAL A 298 -24.34 -13.19 -3.70
CA VAL A 298 -25.78 -12.93 -3.57
C VAL A 298 -26.14 -12.25 -2.24
N SER A 299 -25.41 -12.52 -1.17
CA SER A 299 -25.70 -11.93 0.17
C SER A 299 -25.14 -10.52 0.37
N MET A 300 -24.34 -10.01 -0.56
CA MET A 300 -23.75 -8.66 -0.52
C MET A 300 -24.44 -7.68 -1.50
N GLN A 301 -25.49 -8.09 -2.20
CA GLN A 301 -26.37 -7.23 -2.96
C GLN A 301 -27.58 -6.78 -2.11
#